data_e00283b2f5fd14970b2af320bbeb5726
#
_entry.id   e00283b2f5fd14970b2af320bbeb5726
#
_cell.length_a   1.000
_cell.length_b   1.000
_cell.length_c   1.000
_cell.angle_alpha   90.00
_cell.angle_beta   90.00
_cell.angle_gamma   90.00
#
_symmetry.space_group_name_H-M   'P 1'
#
loop_
_entity.id
_entity.type
_entity.pdbx_description
1 polymer ?
#
loop_
_entity_poly.entity_id
_entity_poly.type
_entity_poly.pdbx_seq_one_letter_code
_entity_poly.pdbx_strand_id
1 'polypeptide(L)'
;MKFLFLYLAFFICVFEFNAQNTISIEIPGSNTDISGQTHEVALTTTDPVEVSFDLINNTGSTHQWRITRDKISVPTTWSDFLCWGHCTDQFGGTCYAANVSDPWTTPANPSVLFDINNSECGKLKVTVNPYDWNTNGQAHYRYYLSDDGTNFSDSVDLVLSYTAALKPVKEEISVNIGPNPAADYVQITMNGVEAANIKIMDALGTTISKETLISSKKINVSELRNGVYFVVIEIPGTKTITRKVIIRH
;
A
#
# COMPACT_ATOMS: atom_id res chain seq x y z
N MET A 1 13.63 47.12 66.27
CA MET A 1 13.48 47.47 64.85
C MET A 1 13.32 46.17 64.06
N LYS A 2 12.07 45.80 63.72
CA LYS A 2 11.78 44.56 62.91
C LYS A 2 11.58 45.00 61.48
N PHE A 3 12.45 44.56 60.57
CA PHE A 3 12.24 44.76 59.12
C PHE A 3 11.30 43.67 58.59
N LEU A 4 10.16 44.12 58.07
CA LEU A 4 9.19 43.27 57.39
C LEU A 4 9.56 43.24 55.91
N PHE A 5 10.06 42.10 55.41
CA PHE A 5 10.28 41.90 53.97
C PHE A 5 8.96 41.49 53.33
N LEU A 6 8.41 42.40 52.50
CA LEU A 6 7.24 42.15 51.69
C LEU A 6 7.68 41.45 50.37
N TYR A 7 7.43 40.14 50.24
CA TYR A 7 7.63 39.41 48.96
C TYR A 7 6.48 39.72 48.02
N LEU A 8 6.74 40.50 46.98
CA LEU A 8 5.83 40.76 45.87
C LEU A 8 5.95 39.59 44.87
N ALA A 9 5.01 38.63 44.91
CA ALA A 9 4.98 37.55 43.93
C ALA A 9 4.43 38.13 42.60
N PHE A 10 5.33 38.26 41.62
CA PHE A 10 4.97 38.65 40.26
C PHE A 10 4.42 37.42 39.54
N PHE A 11 3.09 37.35 39.39
CA PHE A 11 2.39 36.30 38.64
C PHE A 11 2.56 36.61 37.16
N ILE A 12 3.54 35.98 36.46
CA ILE A 12 3.67 36.07 35.01
C ILE A 12 2.60 35.16 34.43
N CYS A 13 1.50 35.76 33.97
CA CYS A 13 0.49 35.06 33.16
C CYS A 13 1.10 34.86 31.75
N VAL A 14 1.62 33.66 31.48
CA VAL A 14 2.01 33.28 30.14
C VAL A 14 0.74 33.03 29.35
N PHE A 15 0.33 34.00 28.55
CA PHE A 15 -0.67 33.75 27.52
C PHE A 15 0.00 32.92 26.41
N GLU A 16 -0.30 31.65 26.36
CA GLU A 16 -0.04 30.85 25.17
C GLU A 16 -0.99 31.35 24.08
N PHE A 17 -0.48 32.18 23.18
CA PHE A 17 -1.13 32.45 21.90
C PHE A 17 -1.01 31.16 21.08
N ASN A 18 -2.01 30.29 21.15
CA ASN A 18 -2.23 29.32 20.10
C ASN A 18 -2.55 30.16 18.84
N ALA A 19 -1.60 30.25 17.90
CA ALA A 19 -1.89 30.70 16.56
C ALA A 19 -2.93 29.74 16.00
N GLN A 20 -4.19 30.16 15.96
CA GLN A 20 -5.24 29.39 15.33
C GLN A 20 -4.92 29.40 13.85
N ASN A 21 -4.50 28.27 13.31
CA ASN A 21 -4.33 28.12 11.87
C ASN A 21 -5.66 28.51 11.22
N THR A 22 -5.63 29.53 10.37
CA THR A 22 -6.82 30.00 9.67
C THR A 22 -7.20 29.08 8.52
N ILE A 23 -6.30 28.17 8.16
CA ILE A 23 -6.48 27.08 7.18
C ILE A 23 -6.09 25.79 7.90
N SER A 24 -6.81 24.72 7.66
CA SER A 24 -6.44 23.38 8.11
C SER A 24 -6.41 22.44 6.91
N ILE A 25 -5.34 21.68 6.76
CA ILE A 25 -5.22 20.62 5.76
C ILE A 25 -5.29 19.30 6.47
N GLU A 26 -6.28 18.47 6.14
CA GLU A 26 -6.55 17.23 6.86
C GLU A 26 -6.64 16.03 5.92
N ILE A 27 -6.29 14.86 6.42
CA ILE A 27 -6.67 13.60 5.75
C ILE A 27 -8.16 13.38 6.04
N PRO A 28 -8.98 13.06 5.02
CA PRO A 28 -10.40 12.87 5.21
C PRO A 28 -10.74 11.93 6.38
N GLY A 29 -11.50 12.44 7.35
CA GLY A 29 -11.91 11.69 8.54
C GLY A 29 -10.89 11.61 9.68
N SER A 30 -9.71 12.24 9.58
CA SER A 30 -8.70 12.23 10.65
C SER A 30 -8.93 13.33 11.68
N ASN A 31 -9.52 14.46 11.30
CA ASN A 31 -9.65 15.69 12.11
C ASN A 31 -8.29 16.18 12.68
N THR A 32 -7.21 15.87 11.99
CA THR A 32 -5.85 16.27 12.39
C THR A 32 -5.28 17.19 11.33
N ASP A 33 -4.93 18.40 11.73
CA ASP A 33 -4.28 19.37 10.86
C ASP A 33 -2.83 18.97 10.58
N ILE A 34 -2.53 18.82 9.30
CA ILE A 34 -1.20 18.51 8.76
C ILE A 34 -0.66 19.64 7.88
N SER A 35 -1.18 20.87 8.03
CA SER A 35 -0.67 22.06 7.34
C SER A 35 0.83 22.22 7.54
N GLY A 36 1.56 22.45 6.46
CA GLY A 36 3.03 22.55 6.46
C GLY A 36 3.78 21.26 6.78
N GLN A 37 3.11 20.12 6.90
CA GLN A 37 3.71 18.84 7.26
C GLN A 37 3.82 17.91 6.04
N THR A 38 4.53 16.81 6.24
CA THR A 38 4.68 15.74 5.25
C THR A 38 3.74 14.58 5.58
N HIS A 39 2.92 14.20 4.60
CA HIS A 39 2.15 12.96 4.63
C HIS A 39 2.91 11.87 3.87
N GLU A 40 3.28 10.80 4.57
CA GLU A 40 4.04 9.69 3.99
C GLU A 40 3.12 8.50 3.69
N VAL A 41 3.26 7.95 2.49
CA VAL A 41 2.50 6.78 2.03
C VAL A 41 3.46 5.70 1.55
N ALA A 42 3.41 4.54 2.22
CA ALA A 42 4.15 3.36 1.79
C ALA A 42 3.31 2.57 0.75
N LEU A 43 3.84 2.41 -0.45
CA LEU A 43 3.20 1.66 -1.53
C LEU A 43 3.61 0.20 -1.46
N THR A 44 2.62 -0.69 -1.55
CA THR A 44 2.83 -2.15 -1.58
C THR A 44 2.66 -2.75 -2.96
N THR A 45 2.09 -1.98 -3.89
CA THR A 45 1.87 -2.36 -5.29
C THR A 45 2.28 -1.21 -6.21
N THR A 46 2.33 -1.47 -7.51
CA THR A 46 2.53 -0.45 -8.54
C THR A 46 1.22 0.02 -9.16
N ASP A 47 0.10 -0.36 -8.57
CA ASP A 47 -1.20 0.14 -8.98
C ASP A 47 -1.30 1.65 -8.69
N PRO A 48 -2.14 2.38 -9.44
CA PRO A 48 -2.42 3.77 -9.13
C PRO A 48 -2.91 3.95 -7.69
N VAL A 49 -2.30 4.86 -6.95
CA VAL A 49 -2.71 5.20 -5.59
C VAL A 49 -3.39 6.56 -5.57
N GLU A 50 -4.51 6.66 -4.87
CA GLU A 50 -5.22 7.91 -4.64
C GLU A 50 -5.01 8.36 -3.19
N VAL A 51 -4.60 9.62 -3.02
CA VAL A 51 -4.50 10.29 -1.72
C VAL A 51 -5.36 11.54 -1.76
N SER A 52 -6.14 11.76 -0.73
CA SER A 52 -7.04 12.91 -0.64
C SER A 52 -6.69 13.78 0.57
N PHE A 53 -6.87 15.10 0.41
CA PHE A 53 -6.76 16.09 1.45
C PHE A 53 -8.01 16.97 1.45
N ASP A 54 -8.55 17.24 2.62
CA ASP A 54 -9.60 18.24 2.84
C ASP A 54 -8.94 19.53 3.33
N LEU A 55 -9.08 20.61 2.57
CA LEU A 55 -8.51 21.93 2.85
C LEU A 55 -9.62 22.80 3.43
N ILE A 56 -9.63 23.00 4.75
CA ILE A 56 -10.72 23.61 5.50
C ILE A 56 -10.47 25.11 5.65
N ASN A 57 -11.47 25.89 5.31
CA ASN A 57 -11.43 27.33 5.44
C ASN A 57 -11.95 27.78 6.82
N ASN A 58 -11.04 28.22 7.68
CA ASN A 58 -11.36 28.82 8.98
C ASN A 58 -10.95 30.31 9.05
N THR A 59 -10.79 30.98 7.89
CA THR A 59 -10.30 32.36 7.81
C THR A 59 -11.34 33.40 8.18
N GLY A 60 -12.61 33.02 8.23
CA GLY A 60 -13.73 33.96 8.41
C GLY A 60 -14.20 34.64 7.11
N SER A 61 -13.58 34.35 5.97
CA SER A 61 -13.87 34.94 4.65
C SER A 61 -14.13 33.83 3.63
N THR A 62 -14.77 34.17 2.52
CA THR A 62 -14.91 33.27 1.38
C THR A 62 -13.66 33.35 0.53
N HIS A 63 -13.15 32.22 0.07
CA HIS A 63 -12.00 32.08 -0.80
C HIS A 63 -12.31 31.27 -2.06
N GLN A 64 -11.60 31.54 -3.16
CA GLN A 64 -11.60 30.72 -4.37
C GLN A 64 -10.19 30.17 -4.57
N TRP A 65 -9.80 29.26 -3.72
CA TRP A 65 -8.45 28.72 -3.69
C TRP A 65 -8.09 27.95 -4.94
N ARG A 66 -6.80 28.04 -5.23
CA ARG A 66 -6.13 27.32 -6.32
C ARG A 66 -5.02 26.45 -5.74
N ILE A 67 -4.81 25.30 -6.34
CA ILE A 67 -3.73 24.38 -5.97
C ILE A 67 -2.57 24.55 -6.93
N THR A 68 -1.37 24.74 -6.38
CA THR A 68 -0.12 24.66 -7.15
C THR A 68 0.60 23.38 -6.75
N ARG A 69 0.83 22.48 -7.72
CA ARG A 69 1.65 21.28 -7.56
C ARG A 69 3.09 21.59 -7.94
N ASP A 70 4.03 21.17 -7.09
CA ASP A 70 5.47 21.21 -7.33
C ASP A 70 6.05 19.79 -7.14
N LYS A 71 6.80 19.31 -8.14
CA LYS A 71 7.50 18.00 -8.10
C LYS A 71 8.89 18.19 -7.51
N ILE A 72 9.02 18.07 -6.20
CA ILE A 72 10.30 18.27 -5.51
C ILE A 72 11.32 17.19 -5.93
N SER A 73 10.88 15.94 -6.00
CA SER A 73 11.69 14.82 -6.48
C SER A 73 10.75 13.69 -6.92
N VAL A 74 10.60 13.48 -8.22
CA VAL A 74 9.69 12.48 -8.78
C VAL A 74 10.42 11.68 -9.85
N PRO A 75 10.41 10.33 -9.80
CA PRO A 75 10.98 9.51 -10.86
C PRO A 75 10.32 9.82 -12.21
N THR A 76 11.10 9.90 -13.28
CA THR A 76 10.61 10.26 -14.63
C THR A 76 9.60 9.27 -15.21
N THR A 77 9.58 8.04 -14.68
CA THR A 77 8.64 6.98 -15.06
C THR A 77 7.30 7.10 -14.34
N TRP A 78 7.24 7.86 -13.23
CA TRP A 78 6.00 8.05 -12.49
C TRP A 78 5.17 9.18 -13.10
N SER A 79 3.88 8.99 -13.14
CA SER A 79 2.94 10.03 -13.56
C SER A 79 1.92 10.32 -12.47
N ASP A 80 1.40 11.53 -12.48
CA ASP A 80 0.39 11.97 -11.52
C ASP A 80 -0.69 12.80 -12.21
N PHE A 81 -1.86 12.84 -11.62
CA PHE A 81 -2.88 13.84 -11.89
C PHE A 81 -3.57 14.24 -10.60
N LEU A 82 -4.20 15.40 -10.59
CA LEU A 82 -4.96 15.84 -9.44
C LEU A 82 -6.36 16.29 -9.85
N CYS A 83 -7.31 16.13 -8.92
CA CYS A 83 -8.63 16.73 -9.02
C CYS A 83 -8.80 17.74 -7.88
N TRP A 84 -9.42 18.87 -8.17
CA TRP A 84 -9.70 19.92 -7.21
C TRP A 84 -11.16 20.36 -7.32
N GLY A 85 -11.88 20.33 -6.21
CA GLY A 85 -13.29 20.67 -6.14
C GLY A 85 -13.77 20.91 -4.71
N HIS A 86 -15.02 21.28 -4.55
CA HIS A 86 -15.64 21.44 -3.23
C HIS A 86 -15.80 20.06 -2.54
N CYS A 87 -15.69 19.99 -1.21
CA CYS A 87 -15.81 18.72 -0.47
C CYS A 87 -17.16 18.01 -0.67
N THR A 88 -18.20 18.75 -1.03
CA THR A 88 -19.53 18.20 -1.32
C THR A 88 -19.66 17.67 -2.76
N ASP A 89 -18.64 17.88 -3.61
CA ASP A 89 -18.65 17.35 -4.98
C ASP A 89 -18.43 15.85 -4.95
N GLN A 90 -19.41 15.12 -5.46
CA GLN A 90 -19.39 13.65 -5.51
C GLN A 90 -18.20 13.09 -6.30
N PHE A 91 -17.71 13.81 -7.29
CA PHE A 91 -16.61 13.39 -8.18
C PHE A 91 -15.25 14.00 -7.81
N GLY A 92 -15.21 14.88 -6.78
CA GLY A 92 -13.98 15.54 -6.34
C GLY A 92 -13.53 16.69 -7.24
N GLY A 93 -14.46 17.30 -8.00
CA GLY A 93 -14.22 18.48 -8.81
C GLY A 93 -13.62 18.25 -10.18
N THR A 94 -12.89 19.24 -10.69
CA THR A 94 -12.25 19.17 -12.00
C THR A 94 -10.89 18.49 -11.92
N CYS A 95 -10.67 17.51 -12.80
CA CYS A 95 -9.42 16.76 -12.86
C CYS A 95 -8.51 17.26 -13.98
N TYR A 96 -7.21 17.27 -13.69
CA TYR A 96 -6.16 17.81 -14.55
C TYR A 96 -5.11 16.74 -14.84
N ALA A 97 -4.74 16.63 -16.12
CA ALA A 97 -3.86 15.57 -16.62
C ALA A 97 -2.41 15.69 -16.12
N ALA A 98 -1.73 14.54 -16.10
CA ALA A 98 -0.36 14.38 -15.59
C ALA A 98 0.74 15.15 -16.34
N ASN A 99 0.54 15.48 -17.62
CA ASN A 99 1.60 16.07 -18.48
C ASN A 99 1.64 17.59 -18.47
N VAL A 100 1.01 18.21 -17.51
CA VAL A 100 1.12 19.67 -17.34
C VAL A 100 2.51 20.07 -16.82
N SER A 101 2.90 21.33 -17.05
CA SER A 101 4.20 21.87 -16.60
C SER A 101 4.42 21.70 -15.09
N ASP A 102 5.66 21.86 -14.68
CA ASP A 102 6.06 21.82 -13.28
C ASP A 102 6.91 23.05 -12.95
N PRO A 103 6.60 23.85 -11.90
CA PRO A 103 5.35 23.78 -11.13
C PRO A 103 4.11 24.10 -11.96
N TRP A 104 2.95 23.59 -11.54
CA TRP A 104 1.69 23.81 -12.23
C TRP A 104 0.58 24.23 -11.27
N THR A 105 -0.22 25.21 -11.66
CA THR A 105 -1.33 25.73 -10.86
C THR A 105 -2.67 25.52 -11.56
N THR A 106 -3.71 25.14 -10.80
CA THR A 106 -5.07 25.02 -11.32
C THR A 106 -5.53 26.34 -11.96
N PRO A 107 -6.26 26.29 -13.11
CA PRO A 107 -6.62 27.50 -13.84
C PRO A 107 -7.47 28.49 -13.03
N ALA A 108 -7.30 29.80 -13.28
CA ALA A 108 -8.15 30.87 -12.76
C ALA A 108 -9.38 31.10 -13.65
N ASN A 109 -10.01 30.03 -14.12
CA ASN A 109 -11.18 30.10 -15.00
C ASN A 109 -12.46 30.06 -14.15
N PRO A 110 -13.41 30.99 -14.32
CA PRO A 110 -14.68 30.98 -13.59
C PRO A 110 -15.47 29.66 -13.70
N SER A 111 -15.22 28.87 -14.75
CA SER A 111 -15.88 27.56 -14.90
C SER A 111 -15.36 26.47 -13.95
N VAL A 112 -14.20 26.68 -13.33
CA VAL A 112 -13.54 25.70 -12.44
C VAL A 112 -13.22 26.28 -11.06
N LEU A 113 -13.33 27.59 -10.89
CA LEU A 113 -13.27 28.25 -9.58
C LEU A 113 -14.60 28.04 -8.84
N PHE A 114 -14.54 27.84 -7.56
CA PHE A 114 -15.69 27.69 -6.68
C PHE A 114 -15.43 28.37 -5.34
N ASP A 115 -16.49 28.83 -4.72
CA ASP A 115 -16.42 29.47 -3.41
C ASP A 115 -16.26 28.42 -2.32
N ILE A 116 -15.36 28.66 -1.38
CA ILE A 116 -15.18 27.91 -0.14
C ILE A 116 -15.45 28.91 0.99
N ASN A 117 -16.65 28.84 1.56
CA ASN A 117 -17.03 29.71 2.65
C ASN A 117 -16.36 29.30 3.96
N ASN A 118 -16.44 30.17 4.96
CA ASN A 118 -15.90 29.83 6.28
C ASN A 118 -16.53 28.54 6.82
N SER A 119 -15.73 27.64 7.34
CA SER A 119 -16.05 26.28 7.81
C SER A 119 -16.43 25.28 6.69
N GLU A 120 -16.28 25.65 5.44
CA GLU A 120 -16.35 24.71 4.31
C GLU A 120 -14.95 24.25 3.91
N CYS A 121 -14.89 23.32 2.98
CA CYS A 121 -13.61 22.78 2.49
C CYS A 121 -13.55 22.60 0.98
N GLY A 122 -12.34 22.73 0.45
CA GLY A 122 -11.95 22.19 -0.84
C GLY A 122 -11.33 20.82 -0.69
N LYS A 123 -11.57 19.92 -1.65
CA LYS A 123 -10.99 18.58 -1.69
C LYS A 123 -9.94 18.49 -2.79
N LEU A 124 -8.72 18.18 -2.38
CA LEU A 124 -7.63 17.83 -3.28
C LEU A 124 -7.51 16.31 -3.34
N LYS A 125 -7.71 15.72 -4.52
CA LYS A 125 -7.45 14.31 -4.80
C LYS A 125 -6.24 14.20 -5.70
N VAL A 126 -5.25 13.45 -5.27
CA VAL A 126 -4.02 13.19 -6.01
C VAL A 126 -3.99 11.72 -6.36
N THR A 127 -3.83 11.41 -7.64
CA THR A 127 -3.56 10.04 -8.09
C THR A 127 -2.16 9.97 -8.66
N VAL A 128 -1.36 9.04 -8.13
CA VAL A 128 0.01 8.79 -8.58
C VAL A 128 0.11 7.37 -9.13
N ASN A 129 0.75 7.25 -10.29
CA ASN A 129 0.99 5.97 -10.97
C ASN A 129 2.49 5.65 -10.94
N PRO A 130 2.96 4.77 -10.07
CA PRO A 130 4.33 4.29 -10.03
C PRO A 130 4.53 3.20 -11.08
N TYR A 131 5.13 3.53 -12.24
CA TYR A 131 5.29 2.59 -13.35
C TYR A 131 6.53 1.69 -13.28
N ASP A 132 7.40 1.86 -12.32
CA ASP A 132 8.66 1.11 -12.28
C ASP A 132 8.60 -0.06 -11.31
N TRP A 133 8.52 -1.28 -11.86
CA TRP A 133 8.34 -2.54 -11.12
C TRP A 133 9.61 -3.06 -10.45
N ASN A 134 10.77 -2.59 -10.88
CA ASN A 134 12.05 -3.26 -10.58
C ASN A 134 12.96 -2.44 -9.67
N THR A 135 12.62 -1.20 -9.38
CA THR A 135 13.45 -0.30 -8.59
C THR A 135 12.67 0.28 -7.43
N ASN A 136 13.33 0.38 -6.28
CA ASN A 136 12.84 1.19 -5.19
C ASN A 136 12.69 2.62 -5.70
N GLY A 137 11.55 3.23 -5.46
CA GLY A 137 11.27 4.58 -5.89
C GLY A 137 10.64 5.40 -4.78
N GLN A 138 10.94 6.68 -4.77
CA GLN A 138 10.28 7.64 -3.91
C GLN A 138 9.89 8.85 -4.75
N ALA A 139 8.66 9.31 -4.58
CA ALA A 139 8.18 10.55 -5.16
C ALA A 139 7.83 11.54 -4.06
N HIS A 140 8.26 12.78 -4.20
CA HIS A 140 7.97 13.87 -3.28
C HIS A 140 7.31 15.00 -4.07
N TYR A 141 6.06 15.27 -3.73
CA TYR A 141 5.25 16.36 -4.24
C TYR A 141 4.99 17.36 -3.13
N ARG A 142 4.92 18.64 -3.47
CA ARG A 142 4.38 19.69 -2.60
C ARG A 142 3.17 20.33 -3.26
N TYR A 143 2.11 20.46 -2.51
CA TYR A 143 0.89 21.13 -2.93
C TYR A 143 0.72 22.40 -2.12
N TYR A 144 0.73 23.53 -2.81
CA TYR A 144 0.49 24.85 -2.22
C TYR A 144 -0.95 25.27 -2.43
N LEU A 145 -1.47 26.00 -1.46
CA LEU A 145 -2.79 26.64 -1.50
C LEU A 145 -2.63 28.15 -1.63
N SER A 146 -3.40 28.79 -2.52
CA SER A 146 -3.37 30.22 -2.74
C SER A 146 -4.65 30.72 -3.41
N ASP A 147 -4.97 32.01 -3.26
CA ASP A 147 -6.04 32.64 -4.03
C ASP A 147 -5.61 33.02 -5.45
N ASP A 148 -4.36 33.43 -5.64
CA ASP A 148 -3.85 33.98 -6.89
C ASP A 148 -2.91 33.07 -7.68
N GLY A 149 -2.48 31.96 -7.08
CA GLY A 149 -1.52 31.00 -7.66
C GLY A 149 -0.05 31.41 -7.51
N THR A 150 0.25 32.45 -6.74
CA THR A 150 1.61 33.00 -6.55
C THR A 150 1.95 33.27 -5.09
N ASN A 151 0.99 33.78 -4.33
CA ASN A 151 1.14 34.03 -2.90
C ASN A 151 0.53 32.88 -2.11
N PHE A 152 1.39 31.97 -1.66
CA PHE A 152 0.96 30.75 -1.00
C PHE A 152 0.56 31.00 0.46
N SER A 153 -0.64 30.58 0.81
CA SER A 153 -1.20 30.72 2.15
C SER A 153 -0.88 29.51 3.03
N ASP A 154 -0.77 28.32 2.43
CA ASP A 154 -0.45 27.07 3.12
C ASP A 154 0.10 26.03 2.14
N SER A 155 0.56 24.88 2.67
CA SER A 155 1.04 23.76 1.86
C SER A 155 0.97 22.42 2.59
N VAL A 156 1.04 21.34 1.81
CA VAL A 156 1.24 19.97 2.33
C VAL A 156 2.20 19.23 1.41
N ASP A 157 3.09 18.45 2.02
CA ASP A 157 3.99 17.55 1.31
C ASP A 157 3.39 16.15 1.25
N LEU A 158 3.49 15.51 0.09
CA LEU A 158 3.13 14.12 -0.12
C LEU A 158 4.38 13.35 -0.54
N VAL A 159 4.79 12.39 0.28
CA VAL A 159 5.90 11.49 -0.02
C VAL A 159 5.36 10.08 -0.18
N LEU A 160 5.54 9.52 -1.37
CA LEU A 160 5.18 8.14 -1.65
C LEU A 160 6.46 7.33 -1.81
N SER A 161 6.58 6.26 -1.04
CA SER A 161 7.74 5.37 -1.09
C SER A 161 7.31 3.98 -1.55
N TYR A 162 7.84 3.56 -2.70
CA TYR A 162 7.71 2.19 -3.18
C TYR A 162 9.01 1.45 -2.91
N THR A 163 8.95 0.43 -2.09
CA THR A 163 10.03 -0.53 -1.95
C THR A 163 9.59 -1.77 -2.72
N ALA A 164 10.30 -2.06 -3.81
CA ALA A 164 10.15 -3.35 -4.47
C ALA A 164 10.51 -4.40 -3.40
N ALA A 165 9.50 -4.90 -2.69
CA ALA A 165 9.72 -6.07 -1.86
C ALA A 165 10.32 -7.11 -2.80
N LEU A 166 11.46 -7.68 -2.44
CA LEU A 166 11.88 -8.96 -3.01
C LEU A 166 10.62 -9.80 -2.91
N LYS A 167 9.96 -10.10 -4.04
CA LYS A 167 8.84 -11.06 -4.04
C LYS A 167 9.36 -12.18 -3.18
N PRO A 168 8.71 -12.56 -2.05
CA PRO A 168 9.14 -13.74 -1.34
C PRO A 168 9.22 -14.79 -2.45
N VAL A 169 10.41 -15.32 -2.68
CA VAL A 169 10.56 -16.42 -3.65
C VAL A 169 9.58 -17.42 -3.11
N LYS A 170 8.40 -17.51 -3.73
CA LYS A 170 7.43 -18.53 -3.39
C LYS A 170 8.19 -19.79 -3.71
N GLU A 171 8.75 -20.41 -2.67
CA GLU A 171 9.51 -21.62 -2.84
C GLU A 171 8.65 -22.54 -3.68
N GLU A 172 9.10 -22.77 -4.91
CA GLU A 172 8.31 -23.52 -5.86
C GLU A 172 8.22 -24.92 -5.30
N ILE A 173 7.00 -25.32 -4.89
CA ILE A 173 6.77 -26.63 -4.33
C ILE A 173 7.19 -27.65 -5.36
N SER A 174 8.32 -28.28 -5.14
CA SER A 174 8.81 -29.36 -6.01
C SER A 174 8.61 -30.71 -5.32
N VAL A 175 8.11 -31.67 -6.09
CA VAL A 175 7.88 -33.03 -5.66
C VAL A 175 8.59 -33.97 -6.61
N ASN A 176 9.55 -34.70 -6.08
CA ASN A 176 10.28 -35.77 -6.77
C ASN A 176 9.86 -37.13 -6.22
N ILE A 177 9.58 -38.07 -7.13
CA ILE A 177 9.19 -39.45 -6.79
C ILE A 177 10.02 -40.40 -7.62
N GLY A 178 10.71 -41.30 -6.98
CA GLY A 178 11.52 -42.30 -7.65
C GLY A 178 12.03 -43.40 -6.73
N PRO A 179 12.56 -44.49 -7.30
CA PRO A 179 12.61 -44.81 -8.71
C PRO A 179 11.22 -45.07 -9.32
N ASN A 180 11.12 -44.95 -10.67
CA ASN A 180 9.92 -45.30 -11.43
C ASN A 180 10.34 -45.91 -12.79
N PRO A 181 10.22 -47.22 -12.98
CA PRO A 181 9.56 -48.21 -12.12
C PRO A 181 10.30 -48.48 -10.79
N ALA A 182 9.49 -48.82 -9.75
CA ALA A 182 9.94 -49.18 -8.42
C ALA A 182 9.81 -50.67 -8.21
N ALA A 183 10.78 -51.30 -7.52
CA ALA A 183 10.69 -52.71 -7.07
C ALA A 183 10.46 -52.80 -5.58
N ASP A 184 11.38 -52.30 -4.76
CA ASP A 184 11.33 -52.48 -3.31
C ASP A 184 10.75 -51.25 -2.59
N TYR A 185 11.02 -50.05 -3.09
CA TYR A 185 10.59 -48.82 -2.44
C TYR A 185 10.35 -47.68 -3.42
N VAL A 186 9.57 -46.74 -3.01
CA VAL A 186 9.40 -45.43 -3.64
C VAL A 186 9.85 -44.37 -2.66
N GLN A 187 10.79 -43.51 -3.07
CA GLN A 187 11.19 -42.34 -2.31
C GLN A 187 10.44 -41.13 -2.82
N ILE A 188 9.87 -40.37 -1.91
CA ILE A 188 9.19 -39.11 -2.17
C ILE A 188 9.98 -38.02 -1.47
N THR A 189 10.39 -37.00 -2.22
CA THR A 189 11.10 -35.84 -1.69
C THR A 189 10.32 -34.59 -2.07
N MET A 190 10.11 -33.68 -1.10
CA MET A 190 9.45 -32.41 -1.31
C MET A 190 10.36 -31.27 -0.85
N ASN A 191 10.33 -30.15 -1.60
CA ASN A 191 10.95 -28.88 -1.21
C ASN A 191 9.87 -27.80 -1.19
N GLY A 192 10.05 -26.78 -0.34
CA GLY A 192 9.10 -25.67 -0.22
C GLY A 192 7.82 -26.01 0.57
N VAL A 193 7.83 -27.10 1.36
CA VAL A 193 6.68 -27.55 2.18
C VAL A 193 7.17 -28.13 3.49
N GLU A 194 6.54 -27.74 4.60
CA GLU A 194 6.89 -28.28 5.93
C GLU A 194 6.35 -29.70 6.14
N ALA A 195 5.13 -29.96 5.69
CA ALA A 195 4.51 -31.30 5.81
C ALA A 195 3.41 -31.51 4.76
N ALA A 196 3.18 -32.76 4.37
CA ALA A 196 2.07 -33.15 3.50
C ALA A 196 1.52 -34.53 3.90
N ASN A 197 0.26 -34.79 3.55
CA ASN A 197 -0.33 -36.11 3.64
C ASN A 197 -0.16 -36.83 2.31
N ILE A 198 0.34 -38.05 2.35
CA ILE A 198 0.53 -38.89 1.18
C ILE A 198 -0.46 -40.05 1.24
N LYS A 199 -1.06 -40.36 0.10
CA LYS A 199 -1.85 -41.59 -0.12
C LYS A 199 -1.28 -42.33 -1.33
N ILE A 200 -1.11 -43.62 -1.21
CA ILE A 200 -0.85 -44.50 -2.35
C ILE A 200 -2.17 -45.17 -2.70
N MET A 201 -2.55 -45.08 -3.96
CA MET A 201 -3.81 -45.64 -4.47
C MET A 201 -3.52 -46.57 -5.65
N ASP A 202 -4.31 -47.62 -5.79
CA ASP A 202 -4.28 -48.48 -6.98
C ASP A 202 -4.96 -47.82 -8.18
N ALA A 203 -4.98 -48.50 -9.32
CA ALA A 203 -5.59 -48.02 -10.54
C ALA A 203 -7.13 -47.85 -10.46
N LEU A 204 -7.77 -48.45 -9.47
CA LEU A 204 -9.22 -48.34 -9.22
C LEU A 204 -9.57 -47.24 -8.21
N GLY A 205 -8.54 -46.55 -7.68
CA GLY A 205 -8.72 -45.49 -6.70
C GLY A 205 -8.78 -46.00 -5.23
N THR A 206 -8.51 -47.27 -4.99
CA THR A 206 -8.49 -47.82 -3.64
C THR A 206 -7.22 -47.35 -2.92
N THR A 207 -7.38 -46.75 -1.73
CA THR A 207 -6.23 -46.34 -0.93
C THR A 207 -5.53 -47.54 -0.30
N ILE A 208 -4.26 -47.73 -0.63
CA ILE A 208 -3.40 -48.78 -0.13
C ILE A 208 -2.68 -48.38 1.17
N SER A 209 -2.13 -47.15 1.18
CA SER A 209 -1.48 -46.61 2.37
C SER A 209 -1.72 -45.12 2.50
N LYS A 210 -1.62 -44.64 3.77
CA LYS A 210 -1.64 -43.21 4.10
C LYS A 210 -0.47 -42.91 5.01
N GLU A 211 0.28 -41.87 4.67
CA GLU A 211 1.49 -41.49 5.38
C GLU A 211 1.56 -39.96 5.51
N THR A 212 2.26 -39.48 6.54
CA THR A 212 2.64 -38.11 6.66
C THR A 212 4.10 -37.95 6.25
N LEU A 213 4.39 -36.98 5.40
CA LEU A 213 5.70 -36.66 4.89
C LEU A 213 6.19 -35.33 5.48
N ILE A 214 7.42 -35.34 5.99
CA ILE A 214 8.18 -34.15 6.34
C ILE A 214 9.45 -34.20 5.48
N SER A 215 9.57 -33.33 4.49
CA SER A 215 10.65 -33.22 3.51
C SER A 215 10.93 -34.46 2.64
N SER A 216 11.20 -35.63 3.20
CA SER A 216 11.47 -36.85 2.43
C SER A 216 11.01 -38.11 3.15
N LYS A 217 10.49 -39.09 2.40
CA LYS A 217 10.08 -40.39 2.93
C LYS A 217 10.28 -41.50 1.93
N LYS A 218 10.76 -42.63 2.44
CA LYS A 218 10.89 -43.90 1.72
C LYS A 218 9.74 -44.79 2.11
N ILE A 219 8.94 -45.22 1.14
CA ILE A 219 7.77 -46.09 1.33
C ILE A 219 8.10 -47.43 0.72
N ASN A 220 7.95 -48.52 1.52
CA ASN A 220 8.14 -49.87 1.04
C ASN A 220 6.95 -50.28 0.14
N VAL A 221 7.27 -50.81 -1.04
CA VAL A 221 6.30 -51.26 -2.04
C VAL A 221 6.55 -52.71 -2.47
N SER A 222 7.48 -53.43 -1.83
CA SER A 222 7.88 -54.79 -2.20
C SER A 222 6.73 -55.81 -2.14
N GLU A 223 5.71 -55.55 -1.31
CA GLU A 223 4.53 -56.42 -1.19
C GLU A 223 3.39 -56.06 -2.14
N LEU A 224 3.52 -54.95 -2.89
CA LEU A 224 2.50 -54.52 -3.82
C LEU A 224 2.63 -55.32 -5.13
N ARG A 225 1.52 -55.61 -5.77
CA ARG A 225 1.51 -56.34 -7.05
C ARG A 225 2.08 -55.47 -8.16
N ASN A 226 2.69 -56.10 -9.16
CA ASN A 226 3.09 -55.37 -10.38
C ASN A 226 1.90 -54.61 -10.99
N GLY A 227 2.06 -53.34 -11.23
CA GLY A 227 0.96 -52.51 -11.74
C GLY A 227 1.20 -51.02 -11.68
N VAL A 228 0.17 -50.27 -11.99
CA VAL A 228 0.14 -48.80 -11.94
C VAL A 228 -0.50 -48.35 -10.63
N TYR A 229 0.19 -47.46 -9.96
CA TYR A 229 -0.24 -46.83 -8.72
C TYR A 229 -0.18 -45.32 -8.85
N PHE A 230 -0.94 -44.61 -8.01
CA PHE A 230 -0.94 -43.19 -7.91
C PHE A 230 -0.52 -42.75 -6.51
N VAL A 231 0.48 -41.88 -6.46
CA VAL A 231 0.87 -41.16 -5.24
C VAL A 231 0.14 -39.83 -5.23
N VAL A 232 -0.76 -39.65 -4.30
CA VAL A 232 -1.56 -38.43 -4.09
C VAL A 232 -0.99 -37.69 -2.90
N ILE A 233 -0.57 -36.45 -3.10
CA ILE A 233 0.07 -35.60 -2.09
C ILE A 233 -0.84 -34.42 -1.81
N GLU A 234 -1.35 -34.35 -0.59
CA GLU A 234 -2.24 -33.32 -0.09
C GLU A 234 -1.45 -32.36 0.80
N ILE A 235 -1.22 -31.15 0.33
CA ILE A 235 -0.50 -30.11 1.05
C ILE A 235 -1.53 -29.07 1.52
N PRO A 236 -1.60 -28.74 2.83
CA PRO A 236 -2.53 -27.74 3.34
C PRO A 236 -2.43 -26.42 2.59
N GLY A 237 -3.57 -25.85 2.18
CA GLY A 237 -3.64 -24.57 1.47
C GLY A 237 -3.21 -24.58 -0.01
N THR A 238 -2.92 -25.75 -0.60
CA THR A 238 -2.53 -25.86 -2.00
C THR A 238 -3.36 -26.90 -2.77
N LYS A 239 -3.15 -26.96 -4.11
CA LYS A 239 -3.79 -28.00 -4.94
C LYS A 239 -3.11 -29.33 -4.69
N THR A 240 -3.91 -30.42 -4.64
CA THR A 240 -3.44 -31.79 -4.57
C THR A 240 -2.56 -32.14 -5.77
N ILE A 241 -1.40 -32.75 -5.50
CA ILE A 241 -0.46 -33.22 -6.52
C ILE A 241 -0.61 -34.73 -6.67
N THR A 242 -0.84 -35.22 -7.88
CA THR A 242 -0.92 -36.65 -8.19
C THR A 242 0.22 -37.04 -9.14
N ARG A 243 0.91 -38.16 -8.85
CA ARG A 243 1.98 -38.71 -9.68
C ARG A 243 1.76 -40.20 -9.88
N LYS A 244 1.96 -40.65 -11.12
CA LYS A 244 1.90 -42.06 -11.48
C LYS A 244 3.22 -42.74 -11.14
N VAL A 245 3.15 -43.90 -10.49
CA VAL A 245 4.28 -44.78 -10.20
C VAL A 245 3.98 -46.18 -10.75
N ILE A 246 4.95 -46.79 -11.38
CA ILE A 246 4.89 -48.19 -11.88
C ILE A 246 5.65 -49.06 -10.89
N ILE A 247 5.01 -50.10 -10.37
CA ILE A 247 5.66 -51.11 -9.54
C ILE A 247 5.94 -52.34 -10.41
N ARG A 248 7.18 -52.78 -10.40
CA ARG A 248 7.66 -53.92 -11.18
C ARG A 248 8.77 -54.64 -10.42
N HIS A 249 8.47 -55.86 -9.98
CA HIS A 249 9.42 -56.79 -9.38
C HIS A 249 10.06 -57.70 -10.42
#